data_1b9e53cd5549ae7e2004ca10a9436707
#
_entry.id   1b9e53cd5549ae7e2004ca10a9436707
#
_cell.length_a   1.000
_cell.length_b   1.000
_cell.length_c   1.000
_cell.angle_alpha   90.00
_cell.angle_beta   90.00
_cell.angle_gamma   90.00
#
_symmetry.space_group_name_H-M   'P 1'
#
loop_
_entity.id
_entity.type
_entity.pdbx_description
1 polymer ?
#
loop_
_entity_poly.entity_id
_entity_poly.type
_entity_poly.pdbx_seq_one_letter_code
_entity_poly.pdbx_strand_id
1 'polypeptide(L)'
;MQRRCLSEAKKKYLAKMTEMDPEGKEIRSIKIAKELDVTRPSVHAMLTRLSDDGLLVKEHYGIVYLTPEGLATGKKIIASYNHNS
;
A
#
# COMPACT_ATOMS: atom_id res chain seq x y z
N MET A 1 15.67 14.67 10.51
CA MET A 1 15.15 14.19 10.13
C MET A 1 13.96 14.12 10.08
N GLN A 2 13.33 14.01 9.52
CA GLN A 2 12.14 13.93 9.51
C GLN A 2 11.66 12.81 9.23
N ARG A 3 10.80 12.30 9.77
CA ARG A 3 10.26 11.19 9.41
C ARG A 3 9.10 11.40 8.78
N ARG A 4 8.71 10.68 7.87
CA ARG A 4 7.52 10.71 7.24
C ARG A 4 6.55 10.14 8.05
N CYS A 5 5.50 10.79 8.40
CA CYS A 5 4.39 10.26 9.09
C CYS A 5 3.38 9.83 8.10
N LEU A 6 3.06 8.58 8.06
CA LEU A 6 2.05 8.08 7.14
C LEU A 6 0.67 8.36 7.68
N SER A 7 -0.21 8.84 6.82
CA SER A 7 -1.60 9.08 7.22
C SER A 7 -2.28 7.72 7.44
N GLU A 8 -3.42 7.73 8.10
CA GLU A 8 -4.17 6.51 8.32
C GLU A 8 -4.58 5.88 7.01
N ALA A 9 -4.92 6.69 6.03
CA ALA A 9 -5.30 6.16 4.73
C ALA A 9 -4.13 5.46 4.06
N LYS A 10 -2.93 6.03 4.13
CA LYS A 10 -1.76 5.38 3.55
C LYS A 10 -1.46 4.06 4.25
N LYS A 11 -1.58 4.03 5.56
CA LYS A 11 -1.35 2.81 6.31
C LYS A 11 -2.34 1.74 5.91
N LYS A 12 -3.59 2.11 5.76
CA LYS A 12 -4.63 1.17 5.38
C LYS A 12 -4.34 0.56 4.01
N TYR A 13 -3.93 1.40 3.06
CA TYR A 13 -3.61 0.90 1.73
C TYR A 13 -2.40 -0.04 1.76
N LEU A 14 -1.35 0.34 2.49
CA LEU A 14 -0.16 -0.49 2.56
C LEU A 14 -0.44 -1.83 3.22
N ALA A 15 -1.20 -1.81 4.30
CA ALA A 15 -1.55 -3.05 4.98
C ALA A 15 -2.35 -3.96 4.07
N LYS A 16 -3.34 -3.39 3.37
CA LYS A 16 -4.17 -4.19 2.49
C LYS A 16 -3.35 -4.77 1.34
N MET A 17 -2.48 -3.97 0.74
CA MET A 17 -1.66 -4.44 -0.35
C MET A 17 -0.73 -5.56 0.09
N THR A 18 -0.17 -5.44 1.29
CA THR A 18 0.70 -6.47 1.81
C THR A 18 -0.07 -7.76 2.07
N GLU A 19 -1.30 -7.63 2.55
CA GLU A 19 -2.15 -8.81 2.76
C GLU A 19 -2.52 -9.47 1.44
N MET A 20 -2.77 -8.68 0.41
CA MET A 20 -3.17 -9.23 -0.87
C MET A 20 -2.02 -9.97 -1.53
N ASP A 21 -0.82 -9.48 -1.35
CA ASP A 21 0.36 -10.13 -1.92
C ASP A 21 1.54 -9.92 -0.98
N PRO A 22 1.81 -10.87 -0.11
CA PRO A 22 2.90 -10.70 0.85
C PRO A 22 4.27 -10.53 0.23
N GLU A 23 4.42 -10.86 -1.04
CA GLU A 23 5.67 -10.63 -1.73
C GLU A 23 5.71 -9.26 -2.40
N GLY A 24 4.56 -8.61 -2.51
CA GLY A 24 4.50 -7.27 -3.06
C GLY A 24 4.81 -7.18 -4.52
N LYS A 25 4.61 -8.28 -5.28
CA LYS A 25 5.02 -8.30 -6.66
C LYS A 25 3.97 -8.06 -7.70
N GLU A 26 2.75 -8.37 -7.41
CA GLU A 26 1.73 -8.24 -8.43
C GLU A 26 0.42 -7.85 -7.79
N ILE A 27 0.27 -6.59 -7.53
CA ILE A 27 -0.92 -6.09 -6.86
C ILE A 27 -1.72 -5.30 -7.88
N ARG A 28 -2.98 -5.67 -8.06
CA ARG A 28 -3.80 -5.01 -9.04
C ARG A 28 -4.60 -3.89 -8.43
N SER A 29 -4.54 -2.72 -9.04
CA SER A 29 -5.22 -1.55 -8.49
C SER A 29 -6.72 -1.74 -8.43
N ILE A 30 -7.27 -2.46 -9.39
CA ILE A 30 -8.71 -2.69 -9.37
C ILE A 30 -9.12 -3.53 -8.16
N LYS A 31 -8.26 -4.45 -7.74
CA LYS A 31 -8.53 -5.23 -6.58
C LYS A 31 -8.44 -4.42 -5.32
N ILE A 32 -7.52 -3.47 -5.27
CA ILE A 32 -7.43 -2.56 -4.13
C ILE A 32 -8.74 -1.79 -3.99
N ALA A 33 -9.26 -1.31 -5.10
CA ALA A 33 -10.49 -0.55 -5.07
C ALA A 33 -11.63 -1.38 -4.51
N LYS A 34 -11.70 -2.64 -4.90
CA LYS A 34 -12.74 -3.52 -4.42
C LYS A 34 -12.56 -3.86 -2.95
N GLU A 35 -11.34 -4.18 -2.55
CA GLU A 35 -11.07 -4.60 -1.18
C GLU A 35 -11.28 -3.48 -0.19
N LEU A 36 -10.98 -2.25 -0.58
CA LEU A 36 -11.14 -1.11 0.31
C LEU A 36 -12.44 -0.36 0.10
N ASP A 37 -13.21 -0.78 -0.90
CA ASP A 37 -14.50 -0.16 -1.20
C ASP A 37 -14.33 1.34 -1.46
N VAL A 38 -13.41 1.66 -2.34
CA VAL A 38 -13.15 3.04 -2.73
C VAL A 38 -13.17 3.13 -4.25
N THR A 39 -13.22 4.33 -4.77
CA THR A 39 -13.29 4.53 -6.21
C THR A 39 -11.92 4.35 -6.83
N ARG A 40 -11.90 4.05 -8.12
CA ARG A 40 -10.65 3.90 -8.84
C ARG A 40 -9.83 5.18 -8.87
N PRO A 41 -10.42 6.35 -9.07
CA PRO A 41 -9.62 7.57 -9.01
C PRO A 41 -8.97 7.77 -7.64
N SER A 42 -9.67 7.39 -6.57
CA SER A 42 -9.09 7.49 -5.23
C SER A 42 -7.88 6.58 -5.08
N VAL A 43 -8.00 5.35 -5.58
CA VAL A 43 -6.88 4.43 -5.54
C VAL A 43 -5.71 4.99 -6.33
N HIS A 44 -5.99 5.50 -7.53
CA HIS A 44 -4.93 6.02 -8.39
C HIS A 44 -4.19 7.17 -7.70
N ALA A 45 -4.94 8.07 -7.10
CA ALA A 45 -4.32 9.20 -6.40
C ALA A 45 -3.46 8.73 -5.24
N MET A 46 -3.95 7.75 -4.49
CA MET A 46 -3.19 7.24 -3.36
C MET A 46 -1.94 6.50 -3.80
N LEU A 47 -2.05 5.72 -4.88
CA LEU A 47 -0.88 4.99 -5.39
C LEU A 47 0.19 5.97 -5.85
N THR A 48 -0.20 7.10 -6.44
CA THR A 48 0.74 8.12 -6.84
C THR A 48 1.49 8.68 -5.62
N ARG A 49 0.76 8.95 -4.55
CA ARG A 49 1.37 9.46 -3.34
C ARG A 49 2.32 8.46 -2.71
N LEU A 50 1.93 7.19 -2.68
CA LEU A 50 2.79 6.15 -2.12
C LEU A 50 4.02 5.95 -2.98
N SER A 51 3.88 6.10 -4.28
CA SER A 51 5.01 6.02 -5.19
C SER A 51 5.98 7.17 -4.93
N ASP A 52 5.44 8.37 -4.70
CA ASP A 52 6.27 9.52 -4.40
C ASP A 52 7.02 9.33 -3.08
N ASP A 53 6.44 8.58 -2.17
CA ASP A 53 7.08 8.29 -0.89
C ASP A 53 8.10 7.15 -0.99
N GLY A 54 8.24 6.56 -2.16
CA GLY A 54 9.20 5.47 -2.36
C GLY A 54 8.74 4.13 -1.84
N LEU A 55 7.44 4.00 -1.61
CA LEU A 55 6.91 2.76 -1.02
C LEU A 55 6.39 1.78 -2.04
N LEU A 56 6.16 2.23 -3.26
CA LEU A 56 5.74 1.33 -4.32
C LEU A 56 6.16 1.87 -5.67
N VAL A 57 6.07 1.02 -6.68
CA VAL A 57 6.34 1.39 -8.06
C VAL A 57 5.10 1.06 -8.86
N LYS A 58 4.61 2.04 -9.59
CA LYS A 58 3.45 1.83 -10.44
C LYS A 58 3.91 1.23 -11.74
N GLU A 59 3.15 0.28 -12.21
CA GLU A 59 3.45 -0.35 -13.48
C GLU A 59 2.33 -0.08 -14.45
N HIS A 60 2.48 -0.57 -15.66
CA HIS A 60 1.45 -0.42 -16.64
C HIS A 60 0.31 -1.39 -16.34
N TYR A 61 -0.84 -1.11 -16.86
CA TYR A 61 -1.99 -2.00 -16.82
C TYR A 61 -2.52 -2.23 -15.40
N GLY A 62 -2.32 -1.26 -14.55
CA GLY A 62 -2.93 -1.32 -13.24
C GLY A 62 -2.26 -2.26 -12.24
N ILE A 63 -1.04 -2.67 -12.53
CA ILE A 63 -0.30 -3.51 -11.62
C ILE A 63 0.74 -2.67 -10.91
N VAL A 64 0.90 -2.86 -9.61
CA VAL A 64 1.91 -2.15 -8.84
C VAL A 64 2.74 -3.14 -8.05
N TYR A 65 3.93 -2.72 -7.69
CA TYR A 65 4.82 -3.52 -6.86
C TYR A 65 5.15 -2.72 -5.61
N LEU A 66 5.29 -3.39 -4.49
CA LEU A 66 5.79 -2.73 -3.30
C LEU A 66 7.32 -2.77 -3.34
N THR A 67 7.95 -1.64 -3.00
CA THR A 67 9.40 -1.62 -2.87
C THR A 67 9.76 -2.36 -1.59
N PRO A 68 11.04 -2.71 -1.40
CA PRO A 68 11.43 -3.33 -0.13
C PRO A 68 11.02 -2.48 1.07
N GLU A 69 11.11 -1.17 0.96
CA GLU A 69 10.72 -0.28 2.02
C GLU A 69 9.20 -0.34 2.22
N GLY A 70 8.45 -0.36 1.13
CA GLY A 70 7.00 -0.43 1.22
C GLY A 70 6.55 -1.73 1.84
N LEU A 71 7.17 -2.83 1.45
CA LEU A 71 6.81 -4.13 1.99
C LEU A 71 7.14 -4.21 3.48
N ALA A 72 8.31 -3.73 3.87
CA ALA A 72 8.69 -3.72 5.26
C ALA A 72 7.73 -2.86 6.08
N THR A 73 7.36 -1.72 5.56
CA THR A 73 6.43 -0.82 6.23
C THR A 73 5.05 -1.47 6.37
N GLY A 74 4.59 -2.12 5.30
CA GLY A 74 3.30 -2.80 5.35
C GLY A 74 3.26 -3.90 6.39
N LYS A 75 4.31 -4.69 6.46
CA LYS A 75 4.39 -5.77 7.44
C LYS A 75 4.42 -5.23 8.86
N LYS A 76 5.12 -4.13 9.05
CA LYS A 76 5.19 -3.50 10.35
C LYS A 76 3.81 -2.99 10.77
N ILE A 77 3.06 -2.42 9.85
CA ILE A 77 1.73 -1.92 10.14
C ILE A 77 0.81 -3.07 10.54
N ILE A 78 0.86 -4.17 9.80
CA ILE A 78 0.04 -5.33 10.10
C ILE A 78 0.39 -5.89 11.48
N ALA A 79 1.67 -5.98 11.77
CA ALA A 79 2.11 -6.47 13.08
C ALA A 79 1.60 -5.57 14.20
N SER A 80 1.57 -4.28 13.95
CA SER A 80 1.08 -3.32 14.91
C SER A 80 -0.40 -3.53 15.18
N TYR A 81 -1.19 -3.79 14.14
CA TYR A 81 -2.62 -4.04 14.31
C TYR A 81 -2.89 -5.33 15.08
N ASN A 82 -2.01 -6.32 14.92
CA ASN A 82 -2.22 -7.60 15.55
C ASN A 82 -1.57 -7.70 16.92
N HIS A 83 -0.90 -6.66 17.31
CA HIS A 83 -0.08 -6.70 18.48
C HIS A 83 -0.85 -6.90 19.75
N ASN A 84 -2.02 -6.41 19.81
CA ASN A 84 -2.77 -6.52 20.95
C ASN A 84 -3.49 -7.70 21.13
N SER A 85 -3.44 -8.63 20.28
CA SER A 85 -4.26 -9.80 20.35
C SER A 85 -3.84 -10.76 21.41
#